data_b9b91037685375d34eacb16c768dae3b
#
_entry.id   b9b91037685375d34eacb16c768dae3b
#
_cell.length_a   1.000
_cell.length_b   1.000
_cell.length_c   1.000
_cell.angle_alpha   90.00
_cell.angle_beta   90.00
_cell.angle_gamma   90.00
#
_symmetry.space_group_name_H-M   'P 1'
#
loop_
_entity.id
_entity.type
_entity.pdbx_description
1 polymer ?
#
loop_
_entity_poly.entity_id
_entity_poly.type
_entity_poly.pdbx_seq_one_letter_code
_entity_poly.pdbx_strand_id
1 'polypeptide(L)'
;MFPKTKPDDEVELKKSKPDFIGVNYYFSICVEEKKGAVNYQQPPFWISDDFDICENDYLKKTEWMDKGIDPVGLHIGMQKIYHRYRLPMIVTENGMAYSDKVEKDGTIHDEYRIDYLQKTY
;
A
#
# COMPACT_ATOMS: atom_id res chain seq x y z
N MET A 1 3.07 10.36 18.37
CA MET A 1 2.19 11.28 19.14
C MET A 1 0.75 10.95 18.78
N PHE A 2 -0.06 10.47 19.70
CA PHE A 2 -1.48 10.23 19.45
C PHE A 2 -2.22 11.57 19.33
N PRO A 3 -3.21 11.69 18.42
CA PRO A 3 -4.01 12.90 18.31
C PRO A 3 -4.75 13.17 19.61
N LYS A 4 -4.82 14.45 20.01
CA LYS A 4 -5.61 14.85 21.17
C LYS A 4 -7.09 14.76 20.79
N THR A 5 -7.82 13.89 21.46
CA THR A 5 -9.26 13.73 21.27
C THR A 5 -10.02 14.63 22.24
N LYS A 6 -11.19 15.11 21.82
CA LYS A 6 -12.17 15.82 22.66
C LYS A 6 -13.22 14.81 23.16
N PRO A 7 -13.92 15.10 24.27
CA PRO A 7 -14.93 14.18 24.83
C PRO A 7 -16.02 13.74 23.84
N ASP A 8 -16.38 14.60 22.89
CA ASP A 8 -17.47 14.36 21.94
C ASP A 8 -17.02 13.73 20.62
N ASP A 9 -15.70 13.63 20.37
CA ASP A 9 -15.15 13.10 19.09
C ASP A 9 -15.62 11.67 18.81
N GLU A 10 -15.69 10.83 19.84
CA GLU A 10 -16.15 9.45 19.68
C GLU A 10 -17.64 9.36 19.28
N VAL A 11 -18.46 10.26 19.82
CA VAL A 11 -19.89 10.33 19.50
C VAL A 11 -20.08 10.79 18.05
N GLU A 12 -19.33 11.80 17.61
CA GLU A 12 -19.40 12.32 16.24
C GLU A 12 -18.86 11.30 15.22
N LEU A 13 -17.76 10.62 15.53
CA LEU A 13 -17.23 9.55 14.68
C LEU A 13 -18.20 8.39 14.54
N LYS A 14 -18.92 8.01 15.59
CA LYS A 14 -19.96 6.97 15.52
C LYS A 14 -21.16 7.36 14.64
N LYS A 15 -21.52 8.64 14.63
CA LYS A 15 -22.59 9.17 13.76
C LYS A 15 -22.16 9.26 12.29
N SER A 16 -20.87 9.47 12.04
CA SER A 16 -20.28 9.69 10.71
C SER A 16 -19.79 8.39 10.06
N LYS A 17 -20.54 7.29 10.22
CA LYS A 17 -20.19 6.00 9.62
C LYS A 17 -20.16 6.14 8.08
N PRO A 18 -19.04 5.79 7.40
CA PRO A 18 -18.98 5.83 5.95
C PRO A 18 -19.83 4.72 5.30
N ASP A 19 -20.27 4.95 4.06
CA ASP A 19 -21.01 3.96 3.28
C ASP A 19 -20.09 2.90 2.66
N PHE A 20 -18.84 3.26 2.37
CA PHE A 20 -17.83 2.37 1.81
C PHE A 20 -16.41 2.82 2.20
N ILE A 21 -15.44 1.97 1.92
CA ILE A 21 -14.00 2.24 2.12
C ILE A 21 -13.32 2.23 0.75
N GLY A 22 -12.65 3.35 0.38
CA GLY A 22 -11.74 3.41 -0.76
C GLY A 22 -10.36 2.88 -0.37
N VAL A 23 -9.76 2.04 -1.22
CA VAL A 23 -8.45 1.42 -0.99
C VAL A 23 -7.51 1.75 -2.14
N ASN A 24 -6.37 2.37 -1.83
CA ASN A 24 -5.24 2.55 -2.74
C ASN A 24 -4.18 1.52 -2.40
N TYR A 25 -3.70 0.78 -3.39
CA TYR A 25 -2.67 -0.22 -3.18
C TYR A 25 -1.70 -0.31 -4.36
N TYR A 26 -0.42 -0.27 -4.07
CA TYR A 26 0.65 -0.40 -5.07
C TYR A 26 1.69 -1.47 -4.70
N PHE A 27 2.02 -1.60 -3.42
CA PHE A 27 3.02 -2.54 -2.91
C PHE A 27 2.87 -2.74 -1.40
N SER A 28 3.48 -3.81 -0.89
CA SER A 28 3.63 -4.06 0.55
C SER A 28 4.94 -3.48 1.06
N ILE A 29 4.95 -3.06 2.31
CA ILE A 29 6.14 -2.61 3.03
C ILE A 29 6.50 -3.69 4.04
N CYS A 30 7.75 -4.14 3.99
CA CYS A 30 8.32 -5.02 5.01
C CYS A 30 8.96 -4.17 6.11
N VAL A 31 8.73 -4.55 7.36
CA VAL A 31 9.28 -3.83 8.52
C VAL A 31 9.97 -4.80 9.46
N GLU A 32 11.00 -4.32 10.11
CA GLU A 32 11.71 -5.06 11.18
C GLU A 32 11.83 -4.19 12.43
N GLU A 33 12.22 -4.81 13.54
CA GLU A 33 12.50 -4.08 14.79
C GLU A 33 13.57 -3.03 14.56
N LYS A 34 13.35 -1.84 15.10
CA LYS A 34 14.28 -0.73 14.96
C LYS A 34 15.63 -1.01 15.57
N LYS A 35 16.69 -0.87 14.78
CA LYS A 35 18.07 -1.16 15.17
C LYS A 35 18.95 0.08 15.35
N GLY A 36 18.45 1.27 15.11
CA GLY A 36 19.26 2.48 15.12
C GLY A 36 18.50 3.77 15.34
N ALA A 37 19.18 4.91 15.12
CA ALA A 37 18.56 6.23 15.18
C ALA A 37 17.60 6.44 13.99
N VAL A 38 16.59 7.31 14.20
CA VAL A 38 15.62 7.66 13.17
C VAL A 38 16.31 8.29 11.95
N ASN A 39 16.04 7.76 10.76
CA ASN A 39 16.56 8.32 9.52
C ASN A 39 15.60 9.38 8.96
N TYR A 40 15.83 10.64 9.28
CA TYR A 40 15.01 11.77 8.82
C TYR A 40 15.16 12.10 7.33
N GLN A 41 16.02 11.40 6.58
CA GLN A 41 16.15 11.58 5.12
C GLN A 41 15.08 10.80 4.34
N GLN A 42 14.37 9.89 4.99
CA GLN A 42 13.24 9.18 4.38
C GLN A 42 11.95 10.02 4.38
N PRO A 43 11.02 9.74 3.47
CA PRO A 43 9.71 10.39 3.49
C PRO A 43 9.03 10.26 4.85
N PRO A 44 8.34 11.32 5.34
CA PRO A 44 7.79 11.35 6.71
C PRO A 44 6.89 10.16 7.07
N PHE A 45 6.14 9.61 6.10
CA PHE A 45 5.24 8.48 6.32
C PHE A 45 5.97 7.12 6.44
N TRP A 46 7.28 7.08 6.20
CA TRP A 46 8.14 5.91 6.37
C TRP A 46 9.04 6.01 7.60
N ILE A 47 8.97 7.12 8.33
CA ILE A 47 9.76 7.33 9.53
C ILE A 47 8.96 6.82 10.74
N SER A 48 9.57 5.94 11.52
CA SER A 48 8.99 5.44 12.76
C SER A 48 10.05 5.38 13.85
N ASP A 49 9.61 5.54 15.10
CA ASP A 49 10.43 5.29 16.27
C ASP A 49 10.44 3.81 16.67
N ASP A 50 9.50 3.02 16.14
CA ASP A 50 9.24 1.64 16.54
C ASP A 50 9.81 0.60 15.57
N PHE A 51 9.99 0.95 14.28
CA PHE A 51 10.42 0.01 13.24
C PHE A 51 11.30 0.65 12.18
N ASP A 52 12.10 -0.16 11.52
CA ASP A 52 12.82 0.15 10.29
C ASP A 52 12.15 -0.54 9.09
N ILE A 53 12.20 0.09 7.91
CA ILE A 53 11.78 -0.55 6.66
C ILE A 53 12.92 -1.44 6.20
N CYS A 54 12.59 -2.69 5.91
CA CYS A 54 13.52 -3.67 5.37
C CYS A 54 13.08 -4.19 4.00
N GLU A 55 13.98 -4.86 3.31
CA GLU A 55 13.69 -5.51 2.05
C GLU A 55 12.93 -6.82 2.28
N ASN A 56 12.03 -7.15 1.36
CA ASN A 56 11.39 -8.45 1.31
C ASN A 56 12.00 -9.27 0.17
N ASP A 57 12.91 -10.17 0.51
CA ASP A 57 13.63 -11.01 -0.46
C ASP A 57 12.74 -12.05 -1.17
N TYR A 58 11.52 -12.26 -0.69
CA TYR A 58 10.55 -13.18 -1.31
C TYR A 58 9.77 -12.56 -2.47
N LEU A 59 9.81 -11.23 -2.61
CA LEU A 59 9.11 -10.52 -3.68
C LEU A 59 10.07 -10.11 -4.79
N LYS A 60 9.63 -10.30 -6.04
CA LYS A 60 10.30 -9.67 -7.18
C LYS A 60 10.14 -8.15 -7.07
N LYS A 61 11.17 -7.40 -7.44
CA LYS A 61 11.15 -5.96 -7.41
C LYS A 61 10.90 -5.38 -8.79
N THR A 62 10.29 -4.20 -8.83
CA THR A 62 10.19 -3.43 -10.07
C THR A 62 11.55 -2.82 -10.41
N GLU A 63 11.84 -2.67 -11.70
CA GLU A 63 13.04 -1.96 -12.16
C GLU A 63 13.03 -0.48 -11.77
N TRP A 64 11.85 0.07 -11.51
CA TRP A 64 11.66 1.45 -11.12
C TRP A 64 11.21 1.55 -9.65
N MET A 65 11.90 2.37 -8.86
CA MET A 65 11.68 2.57 -7.43
C MET A 65 11.97 1.35 -6.53
N ASP A 66 12.49 0.25 -7.06
CA ASP A 66 12.87 -0.94 -6.28
C ASP A 66 11.76 -1.43 -5.32
N LYS A 67 10.51 -1.41 -5.77
CA LYS A 67 9.35 -1.81 -4.97
C LYS A 67 8.98 -3.26 -5.22
N GLY A 68 8.63 -3.96 -4.15
CA GLY A 68 8.18 -5.34 -4.22
C GLY A 68 6.87 -5.48 -5.00
N ILE A 69 6.82 -6.43 -5.92
CA ILE A 69 5.61 -6.78 -6.67
C ILE A 69 4.80 -7.76 -5.83
N ASP A 70 3.73 -7.29 -5.21
CA ASP A 70 2.91 -8.09 -4.28
C ASP A 70 1.41 -7.99 -4.61
N PRO A 71 0.93 -8.70 -5.62
CA PRO A 71 -0.50 -8.70 -5.96
C PRO A 71 -1.36 -9.33 -4.85
N VAL A 72 -0.83 -10.27 -4.08
CA VAL A 72 -1.55 -10.94 -2.98
C VAL A 72 -1.77 -10.02 -1.79
N GLY A 73 -0.89 -9.04 -1.59
CA GLY A 73 -0.98 -8.09 -0.48
C GLY A 73 -2.28 -7.28 -0.49
N LEU A 74 -2.79 -6.91 -1.67
CA LEU A 74 -4.10 -6.24 -1.77
C LEU A 74 -5.22 -7.13 -1.23
N HIS A 75 -5.26 -8.39 -1.66
CA HIS A 75 -6.28 -9.35 -1.23
C HIS A 75 -6.27 -9.53 0.29
N ILE A 76 -5.09 -9.73 0.88
CA ILE A 76 -4.93 -9.88 2.33
C ILE A 76 -5.34 -8.60 3.06
N GLY A 77 -4.92 -7.43 2.56
CA GLY A 77 -5.27 -6.14 3.13
C GLY A 77 -6.77 -5.89 3.14
N MET A 78 -7.43 -6.12 2.00
CA MET A 78 -8.87 -5.97 1.87
C MET A 78 -9.63 -6.93 2.78
N GLN A 79 -9.23 -8.20 2.88
CA GLN A 79 -9.84 -9.15 3.80
C GLN A 79 -9.75 -8.67 5.25
N LYS A 80 -8.59 -8.21 5.71
CA LYS A 80 -8.41 -7.68 7.07
C LYS A 80 -9.29 -6.47 7.34
N ILE A 81 -9.37 -5.53 6.40
CA ILE A 81 -10.22 -4.34 6.50
C ILE A 81 -11.70 -4.74 6.55
N TYR A 82 -12.14 -5.61 5.62
CA TYR A 82 -13.51 -6.09 5.59
C TYR A 82 -13.91 -6.83 6.87
N HIS A 83 -13.07 -7.71 7.38
CA HIS A 83 -13.34 -8.43 8.62
C HIS A 83 -13.53 -7.49 9.82
N ARG A 84 -12.84 -6.35 9.82
CA ARG A 84 -12.93 -5.36 10.90
C ARG A 84 -14.15 -4.45 10.78
N TYR A 85 -14.42 -3.93 9.56
CA TYR A 85 -15.39 -2.86 9.38
C TYR A 85 -16.72 -3.30 8.77
N ARG A 86 -16.75 -4.41 8.04
CA ARG A 86 -17.95 -4.95 7.37
C ARG A 86 -18.64 -3.95 6.45
N LEU A 87 -17.86 -3.11 5.78
CA LEU A 87 -18.33 -2.13 4.80
C LEU A 87 -17.98 -2.59 3.38
N PRO A 88 -18.75 -2.18 2.36
CA PRO A 88 -18.34 -2.31 0.98
C PRO A 88 -16.97 -1.65 0.76
N MET A 89 -16.17 -2.20 -0.14
CA MET A 89 -14.86 -1.63 -0.48
C MET A 89 -14.74 -1.43 -1.97
N ILE A 90 -14.05 -0.37 -2.35
CA ILE A 90 -13.74 -0.03 -3.74
C ILE A 90 -12.23 0.17 -3.84
N VAL A 91 -11.59 -0.55 -4.76
CA VAL A 91 -10.20 -0.26 -5.11
C VAL A 91 -10.20 1.00 -5.96
N THR A 92 -9.69 2.10 -5.39
CA THR A 92 -9.65 3.42 -6.02
C THR A 92 -8.37 3.64 -6.79
N GLU A 93 -7.27 3.00 -6.37
CA GLU A 93 -6.00 3.02 -7.08
C GLU A 93 -5.30 1.66 -6.94
N ASN A 94 -4.79 1.15 -8.05
CA ASN A 94 -3.95 -0.04 -8.09
C ASN A 94 -3.04 -0.01 -9.32
N GLY A 95 -1.88 -0.66 -9.24
CA GLY A 95 -0.94 -0.77 -10.33
C GLY A 95 0.48 -1.00 -9.85
N MET A 96 1.41 -1.00 -10.78
CA MET A 96 2.83 -1.08 -10.50
C MET A 96 3.63 -0.13 -11.38
N ALA A 97 4.68 0.44 -10.80
CA ALA A 97 5.64 1.25 -11.54
C ALA A 97 6.62 0.34 -12.28
N TYR A 98 6.94 0.70 -13.51
CA TYR A 98 7.91 0.00 -14.34
C TYR A 98 8.57 0.96 -15.34
N SER A 99 9.74 0.58 -15.87
CA SER A 99 10.45 1.33 -16.91
C SER A 99 9.89 0.96 -18.28
N ASP A 100 8.81 1.63 -18.67
CA ASP A 100 8.16 1.36 -19.95
C ASP A 100 9.03 1.80 -21.13
N LYS A 101 8.97 1.03 -22.21
CA LYS A 101 9.66 1.32 -23.45
C LYS A 101 8.68 1.37 -24.60
N VAL A 102 8.70 2.48 -25.32
CA VAL A 102 7.94 2.60 -26.56
C VAL A 102 8.69 1.86 -27.67
N GLU A 103 8.04 0.88 -28.30
CA GLU A 103 8.59 0.13 -29.41
C GLU A 103 8.58 0.96 -30.71
N LYS A 104 9.25 0.46 -31.77
CA LYS A 104 9.37 1.20 -33.05
C LYS A 104 8.05 1.47 -33.75
N ASP A 105 7.07 0.63 -33.49
CA ASP A 105 5.70 0.75 -34.02
C ASP A 105 4.77 1.63 -33.17
N GLY A 106 5.30 2.22 -32.07
CA GLY A 106 4.56 3.09 -31.15
C GLY A 106 3.79 2.33 -30.06
N THR A 107 3.92 1.00 -29.99
CA THR A 107 3.30 0.21 -28.92
C THR A 107 4.14 0.15 -27.66
N ILE A 108 3.53 -0.24 -26.56
CA ILE A 108 4.18 -0.54 -25.28
C ILE A 108 3.77 -1.97 -24.91
N HIS A 109 4.74 -2.84 -24.68
CA HIS A 109 4.53 -4.20 -24.19
C HIS A 109 4.56 -4.19 -22.67
N ASP A 110 3.39 -4.25 -22.03
CA ASP A 110 3.22 -4.17 -20.58
C ASP A 110 2.59 -5.43 -19.96
N GLU A 111 2.94 -6.60 -20.51
CA GLU A 111 2.50 -7.91 -20.03
C GLU A 111 2.75 -8.11 -18.54
N TYR A 112 3.79 -7.49 -17.99
CA TYR A 112 4.08 -7.48 -16.55
C TYR A 112 2.97 -6.80 -15.72
N ARG A 113 2.32 -5.72 -16.24
CA ARG A 113 1.15 -5.10 -15.59
C ARG A 113 -0.09 -5.95 -15.72
N ILE A 114 -0.29 -6.56 -16.89
CA ILE A 114 -1.40 -7.47 -17.14
C ILE A 114 -1.31 -8.64 -16.15
N ASP A 115 -0.14 -9.28 -16.04
CA ASP A 115 0.10 -10.37 -15.09
C ASP A 115 -0.11 -9.94 -13.63
N TYR A 116 0.36 -8.75 -13.26
CA TYR A 116 0.13 -8.19 -11.93
C TYR A 116 -1.36 -8.01 -11.65
N LEU A 117 -2.10 -7.34 -12.54
CA LEU A 117 -3.52 -7.08 -12.37
C LEU A 117 -4.34 -8.37 -12.33
N GLN A 118 -4.03 -9.35 -13.18
CA GLN A 118 -4.70 -10.66 -13.16
C GLN A 118 -4.50 -11.43 -11.86
N LYS A 119 -3.38 -11.23 -11.17
CA LYS A 119 -3.10 -11.85 -9.86
C LYS A 119 -3.69 -11.08 -8.69
N THR A 120 -4.05 -9.82 -8.90
CA THR A 120 -4.60 -8.94 -7.89
C THR A 120 -6.12 -9.13 -7.74
N TYR A 121 -6.82 -9.44 -8.83
CA TYR A 121 -8.27 -9.65 -8.91
C TYR A 121 -8.61 -11.13 -9.16
#